data_02867eeadd6efdc3030d6af92470ab76
#
_entry.id   02867eeadd6efdc3030d6af92470ab76
#
_cell.length_a   1.000
_cell.length_b   1.000
_cell.length_c   1.000
_cell.angle_alpha   90.00
_cell.angle_beta   90.00
_cell.angle_gamma   90.00
#
_symmetry.space_group_name_H-M   'P 1'
#
loop_
_entity.id
_entity.type
_entity.pdbx_description
1 polymer ?
#
loop_
_entity_poly.entity_id
_entity_poly.type
_entity_poly.pdbx_seq_one_letter_code
_entity_poly.pdbx_strand_id
1 'polypeptide(L)' 'TNLRNLDVRQRIAIGKELRREYRCSVKQIARIIHLDPKYLKELL' A
#
# COMPACT_ATOMS: atom_id res chain seq x y z
N THR A 1 -14.03 -4.17 -9.70
CA THR A 1 -13.96 -3.49 -8.43
C THR A 1 -12.91 -2.42 -8.43
N ASN A 2 -13.24 -1.35 -7.87
CA ASN A 2 -12.48 -0.14 -7.89
C ASN A 2 -11.67 0.03 -6.62
N LEU A 3 -10.44 0.46 -6.73
CA LEU A 3 -9.62 0.72 -5.56
C LEU A 3 -10.24 1.79 -4.67
N ARG A 4 -11.07 2.64 -5.23
CA ARG A 4 -11.78 3.65 -4.46
C ARG A 4 -12.68 3.06 -3.39
N ASN A 5 -13.21 1.88 -3.65
CA ASN A 5 -14.13 1.23 -2.73
C ASN A 5 -13.44 0.41 -1.66
N LEU A 6 -12.11 0.33 -1.74
CA LEU A 6 -11.35 -0.40 -0.74
C LEU A 6 -11.10 0.48 0.47
N ASP A 7 -11.29 -0.12 1.63
CA ASP A 7 -10.95 0.51 2.88
C ASP A 7 -9.43 0.70 2.97
N VAL A 8 -9.00 1.67 3.79
CA VAL A 8 -7.57 1.92 4.01
C VAL A 8 -6.88 0.66 4.50
N ARG A 9 -7.54 -0.09 5.36
CA ARG A 9 -6.98 -1.34 5.89
C ARG A 9 -6.71 -2.35 4.79
N GLN A 10 -7.60 -2.44 3.83
CA GLN A 10 -7.44 -3.34 2.70
C GLN A 10 -6.29 -2.91 1.82
N ARG A 11 -6.16 -1.60 1.61
CA ARG A 11 -5.03 -1.07 0.84
C ARG A 11 -3.71 -1.36 1.52
N ILE A 12 -3.67 -1.20 2.83
CA ILE A 12 -2.46 -1.48 3.60
C ILE A 12 -2.10 -2.96 3.51
N ALA A 13 -3.10 -3.82 3.58
CA ALA A 13 -2.88 -5.26 3.46
C ALA A 13 -2.25 -5.60 2.11
N ILE A 14 -2.77 -4.99 1.05
CA ILE A 14 -2.21 -5.17 -0.29
C ILE A 14 -0.77 -4.66 -0.34
N GLY A 15 -0.52 -3.50 0.27
CA GLY A 15 0.80 -2.93 0.31
C GLY A 15 1.81 -3.81 1.03
N LYS A 16 1.39 -4.39 2.14
CA LYS A 16 2.25 -5.32 2.88
C LYS A 16 2.59 -6.55 2.06
N GLU A 17 1.61 -7.03 1.32
CA GLU A 17 1.79 -8.18 0.45
C GLU A 17 2.80 -7.86 -0.65
N LEU A 18 2.66 -6.71 -1.28
CA LEU A 18 3.57 -6.27 -2.32
C LEU A 18 5.00 -6.14 -1.80
N ARG A 19 5.15 -5.60 -0.61
CA ARG A 19 6.47 -5.45 -0.02
C ARG A 19 7.09 -6.80 0.31
N ARG A 20 6.29 -7.71 0.82
CA ARG A 20 6.76 -9.03 1.22
C ARG A 20 7.09 -9.92 0.03
N GLU A 21 6.20 -9.94 -0.96
CA GLU A 21 6.34 -10.83 -2.11
C GLU A 21 7.26 -10.28 -3.18
N TYR A 22 7.17 -8.99 -3.44
CA TYR A 22 7.89 -8.35 -4.55
C TYR A 22 8.97 -7.39 -4.09
N ARG A 23 9.09 -7.17 -2.80
CA ARG A 23 10.07 -6.26 -2.23
C ARG A 23 9.98 -4.85 -2.81
N CYS A 24 8.76 -4.42 -3.10
CA CYS A 24 8.55 -3.08 -3.61
C CYS A 24 8.91 -2.04 -2.55
N SER A 25 9.43 -0.91 -3.00
CA SER A 25 9.72 0.18 -2.07
C SER A 25 8.42 0.81 -1.59
N VAL A 26 8.47 1.49 -0.45
CA VAL A 26 7.31 2.17 0.11
C VAL A 26 6.77 3.20 -0.88
N LYS A 27 7.65 3.90 -1.59
CA LYS A 27 7.24 4.88 -2.59
C LYS A 27 6.43 4.23 -3.71
N GLN A 28 6.88 3.08 -4.19
CA GLN A 28 6.18 2.36 -5.24
C GLN A 28 4.83 1.86 -4.75
N ILE A 29 4.80 1.30 -3.56
CA ILE A 29 3.56 0.81 -2.97
C ILE A 29 2.56 1.95 -2.80
N ALA A 30 3.03 3.10 -2.31
CA ALA A 30 2.17 4.25 -2.12
C ALA A 30 1.51 4.69 -3.42
N ARG A 31 2.24 4.61 -4.52
CA ARG A 31 1.69 4.97 -5.83
C ARG A 31 0.65 3.96 -6.30
N ILE A 32 0.90 2.70 -6.02
CA ILE A 32 -0.01 1.64 -6.45
C ILE A 32 -1.33 1.68 -5.68
N ILE A 33 -1.25 1.85 -4.38
CA ILE A 33 -2.44 1.82 -3.53
C ILE A 33 -2.99 3.21 -3.20
N HIS A 34 -2.38 4.26 -3.76
CA HIS A 34 -2.85 5.64 -3.60
C HIS A 34 -2.89 6.11 -2.14
N LEU A 35 -1.83 5.84 -1.42
CA LEU A 35 -1.67 6.32 -0.05
C LEU A 35 -0.38 7.13 0.09
N ASP A 36 -0.36 8.01 1.08
CA ASP A 36 0.81 8.83 1.35
C ASP A 36 1.98 7.95 1.81
N PRO A 37 3.16 8.10 1.21
CA PRO A 37 4.32 7.31 1.62
C PRO A 37 4.73 7.50 3.07
N LYS A 38 4.51 8.68 3.62
CA LYS A 38 4.80 8.93 5.03
C LYS A 38 3.93 8.06 5.93
N TYR A 39 2.68 7.95 5.56
CA TYR A 39 1.72 7.14 6.29
C TYR A 39 2.09 5.66 6.21
N LEU A 40 2.43 5.20 5.02
CA LEU A 40 2.82 3.81 4.82
C LEU A 40 4.11 3.46 5.54
N LYS A 41 5.03 4.39 5.58
CA LYS A 41 6.32 4.17 6.24
C LYS A 41 6.15 3.81 7.71
N GLU A 42 5.15 4.38 8.35
CA GLU A 42 4.86 4.09 9.74
C GLU A 42 4.18 2.73 9.91
N LEU A 43 3.44 2.28 8.91
CA LEU A 43 2.68 1.04 8.98
C LEU A 43 3.44 -0.17 8.45
N LEU A 44 4.33 0.06 7.55
CA LEU A 44 5.16 -0.99 6.98
C LEU A 44 6.54 -0.97 7.61
#